data_8c4914316e96cee764a3c87bbd8069fd
#
_entry.id   8c4914316e96cee764a3c87bbd8069fd
#
_cell.length_a   1.000
_cell.length_b   1.000
_cell.length_c   1.000
_cell.angle_alpha   90.00
_cell.angle_beta   90.00
_cell.angle_gamma   90.00
#
_symmetry.space_group_name_H-M   'P 1'
#
loop_
_entity.id
_entity.type
_entity.pdbx_description
1 polymer ?
#
loop_
_entity_poly.entity_id
_entity_poly.type
_entity_poly.pdbx_seq_one_letter_code
_entity_poly.pdbx_strand_id
1 'polypeptide(L)'
;MNATERIAEHRWWHTIEVAPGIVTPGGWDLRPTSAQLPWPDVSGKRCLDVGTMDGFWAFELERRGAAEVVATDIGPAHSDVPARRTAQGPAEPRAKPCFALAAELLGSHAEYRERNVYDLNPEADGEFDVVVMGYVLQMVRDPLRALAAIRSVCRGHLLLLDTVSLPLSLLPAPLARLDARGGALEWFVFNRRGLVQAVGHAGFEVEETTGILRDRPGPSAADTWRHRLGILGRSCAIRAGSGNI
;
A
#
# COMPACT_ATOMS: atom_id res chain seq x y z
N MET A 1 -25.60 -17.83 2.38
CA MET A 1 -24.23 -17.86 2.94
C MET A 1 -24.05 -16.73 3.90
N ASN A 2 -23.49 -16.99 5.07
CA ASN A 2 -23.15 -15.95 6.03
C ASN A 2 -21.83 -15.24 5.64
N ALA A 3 -21.45 -14.14 6.32
CA ALA A 3 -20.26 -13.38 5.99
C ALA A 3 -18.98 -14.23 6.04
N THR A 4 -18.86 -15.10 7.04
CA THR A 4 -17.66 -15.95 7.22
C THR A 4 -17.51 -16.96 6.08
N GLU A 5 -18.60 -17.55 5.61
CA GLU A 5 -18.60 -18.47 4.47
C GLU A 5 -18.17 -17.76 3.19
N ARG A 6 -18.71 -16.56 2.93
CA ARG A 6 -18.33 -15.73 1.77
C ARG A 6 -16.86 -15.33 1.80
N ILE A 7 -16.35 -14.93 2.99
CA ILE A 7 -14.93 -14.59 3.17
C ILE A 7 -14.02 -15.77 2.87
N ALA A 8 -14.41 -16.99 3.27
CA ALA A 8 -13.61 -18.21 3.08
C ALA A 8 -13.46 -18.63 1.60
N GLU A 9 -14.33 -18.14 0.70
CA GLU A 9 -14.24 -18.41 -0.74
C GLU A 9 -13.14 -17.60 -1.43
N HIS A 10 -12.57 -16.58 -0.76
CA HIS A 10 -11.59 -15.66 -1.32
C HIS A 10 -10.19 -15.82 -0.67
N ARG A 11 -9.16 -15.49 -1.45
CA ARG A 11 -7.79 -15.30 -0.95
C ARG A 11 -7.59 -13.85 -0.62
N TRP A 12 -7.32 -13.56 0.65
CA TRP A 12 -7.11 -12.23 1.18
C TRP A 12 -5.63 -11.91 1.29
N TRP A 13 -5.28 -10.66 1.00
CA TRP A 13 -3.93 -10.14 1.23
C TRP A 13 -3.80 -9.55 2.63
N HIS A 14 -4.79 -8.77 3.06
CA HIS A 14 -4.80 -8.12 4.36
C HIS A 14 -5.84 -8.73 5.30
N THR A 15 -5.55 -8.61 6.61
CA THR A 15 -6.51 -8.88 7.68
C THR A 15 -7.33 -7.61 7.91
N ILE A 16 -8.59 -7.64 7.52
CA ILE A 16 -9.56 -6.55 7.62
C ILE A 16 -10.67 -7.00 8.56
N GLU A 17 -10.99 -6.19 9.57
CA GLU A 17 -12.17 -6.43 10.41
C GLU A 17 -13.39 -5.84 9.69
N VAL A 18 -14.21 -6.71 9.12
CA VAL A 18 -15.37 -6.34 8.30
C VAL A 18 -16.68 -6.27 9.10
N ALA A 19 -16.68 -6.80 10.31
CA ALA A 19 -17.74 -6.64 11.32
C ALA A 19 -17.12 -6.97 12.69
N PRO A 20 -17.75 -6.61 13.80
CA PRO A 20 -17.24 -6.93 15.14
C PRO A 20 -16.88 -8.40 15.31
N GLY A 21 -15.58 -8.70 15.46
CA GLY A 21 -15.04 -10.05 15.61
C GLY A 21 -14.99 -10.88 14.33
N ILE A 22 -15.37 -10.36 13.16
CA ILE A 22 -15.26 -11.02 11.88
C ILE A 22 -14.12 -10.38 11.07
N VAL A 23 -13.03 -11.13 10.88
CA VAL A 23 -11.86 -10.67 10.16
C VAL A 23 -11.57 -11.51 8.91
N THR A 24 -11.04 -10.89 7.89
CA THR A 24 -10.55 -11.61 6.70
C THR A 24 -9.25 -12.37 7.03
N PRO A 25 -9.04 -13.58 6.49
CA PRO A 25 -7.85 -14.38 6.77
C PRO A 25 -6.67 -13.93 5.88
N GLY A 26 -6.27 -12.67 5.97
CA GLY A 26 -5.17 -12.11 5.19
C GLY A 26 -3.80 -12.70 5.53
N GLY A 27 -2.83 -12.55 4.64
CA GLY A 27 -1.43 -12.89 4.89
C GLY A 27 -0.71 -11.85 5.78
N TRP A 28 -1.22 -10.63 5.82
CA TRP A 28 -0.68 -9.52 6.61
C TRP A 28 -1.74 -8.88 7.50
N ASP A 29 -1.44 -8.68 8.76
CA ASP A 29 -2.23 -7.89 9.69
C ASP A 29 -1.57 -6.51 9.88
N LEU A 30 -2.03 -5.54 9.12
CA LEU A 30 -1.50 -4.17 9.12
C LEU A 30 -2.18 -3.26 10.15
N ARG A 31 -3.18 -3.73 10.90
CA ARG A 31 -3.88 -2.92 11.91
C ARG A 31 -2.93 -2.35 12.98
N PRO A 32 -1.97 -3.13 13.54
CA PRO A 32 -1.01 -2.57 14.48
C PRO A 32 0.01 -1.62 13.83
N THR A 33 0.33 -1.81 12.55
CA THR A 33 1.18 -0.91 11.78
C THR A 33 0.45 0.40 11.53
N SER A 34 -0.81 0.35 11.06
CA SER A 34 -1.65 1.53 10.83
C SER A 34 -1.76 2.43 12.07
N ALA A 35 -1.83 1.84 13.28
CA ALA A 35 -1.89 2.60 14.52
C ALA A 35 -0.61 3.40 14.84
N GLN A 36 0.51 3.08 14.22
CA GLN A 36 1.82 3.71 14.44
C GLN A 36 2.20 4.70 13.33
N LEU A 37 1.37 4.83 12.28
CA LEU A 37 1.67 5.73 11.17
C LEU A 37 1.44 7.20 11.56
N PRO A 38 2.21 8.11 10.99
CA PRO A 38 2.03 9.55 11.16
C PRO A 38 0.90 10.06 10.24
N TRP A 39 -0.33 9.62 10.52
CA TRP A 39 -1.48 10.00 9.71
C TRP A 39 -1.64 11.51 9.62
N PRO A 40 -1.81 12.07 8.41
CA PRO A 40 -2.33 13.42 8.28
C PRO A 40 -3.80 13.44 8.73
N ASP A 41 -4.33 14.62 9.02
CA ASP A 41 -5.77 14.77 9.18
C ASP A 41 -6.47 14.46 7.84
N VAL A 42 -7.38 13.50 7.85
CA VAL A 42 -8.15 13.05 6.68
C VAL A 42 -9.64 13.40 6.80
N SER A 43 -10.06 13.97 7.93
CA SER A 43 -11.47 14.26 8.20
C SER A 43 -12.05 15.24 7.17
N GLY A 44 -13.16 14.83 6.53
CA GLY A 44 -13.84 15.63 5.52
C GLY A 44 -13.08 15.80 4.20
N LYS A 45 -11.99 15.05 3.99
CA LYS A 45 -11.12 15.20 2.83
C LYS A 45 -11.39 14.18 1.75
N ARG A 46 -10.94 14.50 0.53
CA ARG A 46 -10.90 13.61 -0.62
C ARG A 46 -9.56 12.89 -0.63
N CYS A 47 -9.60 11.56 -0.55
CA CYS A 47 -8.43 10.71 -0.36
C CYS A 47 -8.26 9.69 -1.49
N LEU A 48 -7.01 9.34 -1.78
CA LEU A 48 -6.64 8.31 -2.75
C LEU A 48 -5.85 7.21 -2.04
N ASP A 49 -6.23 5.95 -2.27
CA ASP A 49 -5.43 4.76 -1.94
C ASP A 49 -4.84 4.17 -3.22
N VAL A 50 -3.52 4.14 -3.32
CA VAL A 50 -2.79 3.65 -4.50
C VAL A 50 -2.30 2.23 -4.27
N GLY A 51 -2.77 1.30 -5.11
CA GLY A 51 -2.48 -0.13 -4.96
C GLY A 51 -3.30 -0.75 -3.84
N THR A 52 -4.59 -0.47 -3.86
CA THR A 52 -5.52 -0.80 -2.76
C THR A 52 -5.63 -2.29 -2.44
N MET A 53 -5.36 -3.16 -3.41
CA MET A 53 -5.52 -4.60 -3.30
C MET A 53 -6.93 -4.97 -2.83
N ASP A 54 -7.10 -5.47 -1.61
CA ASP A 54 -8.38 -5.82 -0.99
C ASP A 54 -8.97 -4.71 -0.10
N GLY A 55 -8.40 -3.49 -0.15
CA GLY A 55 -9.04 -2.28 0.38
C GLY A 55 -8.58 -1.82 1.76
N PHE A 56 -7.58 -2.44 2.38
CA PHE A 56 -7.20 -2.14 3.77
C PHE A 56 -7.01 -0.64 4.03
N TRP A 57 -6.22 0.06 3.20
CA TRP A 57 -5.95 1.48 3.40
C TRP A 57 -7.14 2.37 3.04
N ALA A 58 -7.90 1.99 2.01
CA ALA A 58 -9.13 2.70 1.64
C ALA A 58 -10.13 2.72 2.79
N PHE A 59 -10.37 1.57 3.43
CA PHE A 59 -11.29 1.48 4.58
C PHE A 59 -10.73 2.15 5.85
N GLU A 60 -9.40 2.18 6.02
CA GLU A 60 -8.77 2.96 7.08
C GLU A 60 -8.97 4.46 6.90
N LEU A 61 -8.92 4.97 5.66
CA LEU A 61 -9.23 6.37 5.35
C LEU A 61 -10.68 6.71 5.69
N GLU A 62 -11.65 5.88 5.28
CA GLU A 62 -13.06 6.09 5.65
C GLU A 62 -13.27 6.05 7.16
N ARG A 63 -12.69 5.06 7.84
CA ARG A 63 -12.78 4.93 9.32
C ARG A 63 -12.25 6.17 10.05
N ARG A 64 -11.32 6.89 9.44
CA ARG A 64 -10.74 8.13 9.95
C ARG A 64 -11.52 9.38 9.54
N GLY A 65 -12.64 9.22 8.81
CA GLY A 65 -13.55 10.30 8.48
C GLY A 65 -13.30 10.98 7.14
N ALA A 66 -12.58 10.35 6.21
CA ALA A 66 -12.49 10.85 4.84
C ALA A 66 -13.90 10.99 4.24
N ALA A 67 -14.15 12.10 3.52
CA ALA A 67 -15.46 12.34 2.90
C ALA A 67 -15.63 11.59 1.57
N GLU A 68 -14.53 11.37 0.87
CA GLU A 68 -14.48 10.63 -0.40
C GLU A 68 -13.18 9.82 -0.44
N VAL A 69 -13.29 8.55 -0.76
CA VAL A 69 -12.14 7.68 -0.96
C VAL A 69 -12.19 7.05 -2.34
N VAL A 70 -11.16 7.29 -3.12
CA VAL A 70 -10.88 6.58 -4.37
C VAL A 70 -9.79 5.56 -4.11
N ALA A 71 -10.05 4.31 -4.46
CA ALA A 71 -9.13 3.20 -4.28
C ALA A 71 -8.69 2.68 -5.65
N THR A 72 -7.41 2.76 -5.97
CA THR A 72 -6.90 2.37 -7.29
C THR A 72 -6.06 1.11 -7.22
N ASP A 73 -6.20 0.26 -8.23
CA ASP A 73 -5.31 -0.89 -8.45
C ASP A 73 -5.16 -1.17 -9.93
N ILE A 74 -4.12 -1.92 -10.29
CA ILE A 74 -3.91 -2.34 -11.68
C ILE A 74 -4.88 -3.46 -12.05
N GLY A 75 -5.56 -3.31 -13.19
CA GLY A 75 -6.31 -4.41 -13.78
C GLY A 75 -5.39 -5.46 -14.43
N PRO A 76 -5.94 -6.63 -14.77
CA PRO A 76 -5.18 -7.73 -15.37
C PRO A 76 -4.41 -7.36 -16.65
N ALA A 77 -4.90 -6.37 -17.37
CA ALA A 77 -4.31 -5.91 -18.65
C ALA A 77 -3.09 -5.00 -18.48
N HIS A 78 -2.81 -4.50 -17.28
CA HIS A 78 -1.82 -3.45 -17.03
C HIS A 78 -0.67 -3.88 -16.10
N SER A 79 -0.60 -5.18 -15.74
CA SER A 79 0.44 -5.62 -14.81
C SER A 79 1.81 -5.65 -15.47
N ASP A 80 2.63 -4.65 -15.18
CA ASP A 80 4.10 -4.73 -15.34
C ASP A 80 4.74 -5.71 -14.33
N VAL A 81 3.95 -6.17 -13.38
CA VAL A 81 4.36 -7.23 -12.47
C VAL A 81 4.46 -8.51 -13.30
N PRO A 82 5.63 -9.13 -13.44
CA PRO A 82 5.76 -10.39 -14.15
C PRO A 82 4.73 -11.37 -13.58
N ALA A 83 3.96 -12.03 -14.45
CA ALA A 83 3.02 -13.05 -14.04
C ALA A 83 3.74 -14.06 -13.15
N ARG A 84 3.65 -13.89 -11.84
CA ARG A 84 4.35 -14.73 -10.89
C ARG A 84 3.65 -16.06 -10.84
N ARG A 85 4.36 -17.06 -11.26
CA ARG A 85 4.10 -18.43 -10.81
C ARG A 85 4.48 -18.47 -9.33
N THR A 86 3.53 -18.18 -8.45
CA THR A 86 3.67 -18.60 -7.06
C THR A 86 3.66 -20.12 -7.05
N ALA A 87 4.27 -20.75 -6.06
CA ALA A 87 4.22 -22.21 -5.88
C ALA A 87 2.77 -22.77 -5.79
N GLN A 88 1.77 -21.93 -5.88
CA GLN A 88 0.33 -22.20 -5.75
C GLN A 88 -0.48 -21.86 -7.01
N GLY A 89 0.16 -21.66 -8.17
CA GLY A 89 -0.50 -21.33 -9.44
C GLY A 89 -0.35 -19.86 -9.86
N PRO A 90 -0.89 -19.48 -11.04
CA PRO A 90 -0.86 -18.10 -11.49
C PRO A 90 -1.56 -17.22 -10.44
N ALA A 91 -0.92 -16.09 -10.07
CA ALA A 91 -1.55 -15.09 -9.26
C ALA A 91 -2.69 -14.47 -10.09
N GLU A 92 -3.91 -14.95 -9.91
CA GLU A 92 -5.06 -14.24 -10.45
C GLU A 92 -5.18 -12.89 -9.73
N PRO A 93 -5.47 -11.82 -10.46
CA PRO A 93 -5.78 -10.54 -9.86
C PRO A 93 -7.12 -10.65 -9.11
N ARG A 94 -7.04 -10.87 -7.81
CA ARG A 94 -8.21 -11.05 -6.93
C ARG A 94 -8.49 -9.81 -6.07
N ALA A 95 -7.83 -8.70 -6.35
CA ALA A 95 -8.02 -7.46 -5.62
C ALA A 95 -9.48 -7.03 -5.63
N LYS A 96 -10.05 -6.85 -6.80
CA LYS A 96 -11.41 -6.32 -6.97
C LYS A 96 -12.52 -7.14 -6.31
N PRO A 97 -12.59 -8.49 -6.42
CA PRO A 97 -13.61 -9.27 -5.70
C PRO A 97 -13.49 -9.20 -4.19
N CYS A 98 -12.27 -9.23 -3.65
CA CYS A 98 -12.05 -9.09 -2.21
C CYS A 98 -12.42 -7.69 -1.73
N PHE A 99 -11.99 -6.65 -2.46
CA PHE A 99 -12.39 -5.28 -2.18
C PHE A 99 -13.91 -5.12 -2.15
N ALA A 100 -14.59 -5.60 -3.19
CA ALA A 100 -16.05 -5.47 -3.31
C ALA A 100 -16.78 -6.18 -2.15
N LEU A 101 -16.34 -7.38 -1.77
CA LEU A 101 -16.92 -8.09 -0.63
C LEU A 101 -16.66 -7.37 0.70
N ALA A 102 -15.44 -6.87 0.92
CA ALA A 102 -15.12 -6.12 2.13
C ALA A 102 -15.91 -4.82 2.19
N ALA A 103 -16.01 -4.08 1.09
CA ALA A 103 -16.79 -2.84 1.00
C ALA A 103 -18.27 -3.08 1.32
N GLU A 104 -18.88 -4.14 0.75
CA GLU A 104 -20.25 -4.53 1.05
C GLU A 104 -20.45 -4.82 2.54
N LEU A 105 -19.57 -5.63 3.13
CA LEU A 105 -19.69 -6.03 4.54
C LEU A 105 -19.48 -4.85 5.52
N LEU A 106 -18.63 -3.90 5.14
CA LEU A 106 -18.36 -2.68 5.92
C LEU A 106 -19.41 -1.58 5.69
N GLY A 107 -20.25 -1.68 4.64
CA GLY A 107 -21.07 -0.57 4.18
C GLY A 107 -20.22 0.61 3.66
N SER A 108 -19.07 0.33 3.10
CA SER A 108 -18.12 1.32 2.57
C SER A 108 -18.65 1.98 1.29
N HIS A 109 -18.32 3.25 1.12
CA HIS A 109 -18.58 4.04 -0.08
C HIS A 109 -17.32 4.29 -0.93
N ALA A 110 -16.18 3.69 -0.56
CA ALA A 110 -14.94 3.83 -1.29
C ALA A 110 -15.09 3.33 -2.73
N GLU A 111 -14.70 4.17 -3.70
CA GLU A 111 -14.81 3.87 -5.12
C GLU A 111 -13.57 3.12 -5.61
N TYR A 112 -13.76 1.90 -6.12
CA TYR A 112 -12.68 1.13 -6.74
C TYR A 112 -12.52 1.52 -8.22
N ARG A 113 -11.30 1.91 -8.62
CA ARG A 113 -10.93 2.22 -10.01
C ARG A 113 -9.75 1.38 -10.47
N GLU A 114 -9.86 0.75 -11.63
CA GLU A 114 -8.71 0.14 -12.30
C GLU A 114 -7.84 1.25 -12.89
N ARG A 115 -6.66 1.49 -12.28
CA ARG A 115 -5.76 2.56 -12.68
C ARG A 115 -4.31 2.18 -12.39
N ASN A 116 -3.43 2.32 -13.37
CA ASN A 116 -2.00 2.18 -13.12
C ASN A 116 -1.47 3.48 -12.46
N VAL A 117 -0.63 3.33 -11.46
CA VAL A 117 -0.01 4.48 -10.76
C VAL A 117 0.71 5.44 -11.71
N TYR A 118 1.30 4.92 -12.79
CA TYR A 118 1.99 5.74 -13.78
C TYR A 118 1.08 6.63 -14.63
N ASP A 119 -0.21 6.32 -14.67
CA ASP A 119 -1.21 7.01 -15.49
C ASP A 119 -2.06 8.00 -14.69
N LEU A 120 -1.79 8.11 -13.37
CA LEU A 120 -2.43 9.11 -12.53
C LEU A 120 -2.14 10.51 -13.06
N ASN A 121 -3.19 11.29 -13.25
CA ASN A 121 -3.07 12.68 -13.67
C ASN A 121 -4.30 13.49 -13.22
N PRO A 122 -4.17 14.81 -12.99
CA PRO A 122 -5.25 15.62 -12.44
C PRO A 122 -6.45 15.80 -13.37
N GLU A 123 -6.26 15.68 -14.69
CA GLU A 123 -7.35 15.83 -15.66
C GLU A 123 -8.33 14.66 -15.61
N ALA A 124 -7.81 13.43 -15.46
CA ALA A 124 -8.62 12.21 -15.45
C ALA A 124 -9.07 11.81 -14.03
N ASP A 125 -8.23 12.02 -13.04
CA ASP A 125 -8.44 11.51 -11.68
C ASP A 125 -8.85 12.60 -10.68
N GLY A 126 -8.63 13.87 -11.04
CA GLY A 126 -8.77 15.00 -10.14
C GLY A 126 -7.60 15.10 -9.16
N GLU A 127 -7.73 15.99 -8.19
CA GLU A 127 -6.74 16.16 -7.12
C GLU A 127 -7.25 15.62 -5.80
N PHE A 128 -6.33 15.19 -4.95
CA PHE A 128 -6.61 14.58 -3.65
C PHE A 128 -5.92 15.37 -2.54
N ASP A 129 -6.60 15.52 -1.41
CA ASP A 129 -6.03 16.15 -0.21
C ASP A 129 -5.02 15.24 0.47
N VAL A 130 -5.27 13.93 0.43
CA VAL A 130 -4.38 12.92 0.99
C VAL A 130 -4.26 11.75 0.04
N VAL A 131 -3.04 11.33 -0.23
CA VAL A 131 -2.73 10.10 -0.97
C VAL A 131 -2.03 9.13 -0.04
N VAL A 132 -2.52 7.90 0.03
CA VAL A 132 -1.88 6.79 0.73
C VAL A 132 -1.31 5.82 -0.29
N MET A 133 -0.08 5.38 -0.09
CA MET A 133 0.57 4.33 -0.87
C MET A 133 1.28 3.37 0.06
N GLY A 134 0.73 2.16 0.22
CA GLY A 134 1.28 1.14 1.11
C GLY A 134 1.87 -0.04 0.34
N TYR A 135 3.19 -0.26 0.43
CA TYR A 135 3.92 -1.41 -0.14
C TYR A 135 3.85 -1.56 -1.66
N VAL A 136 3.61 -0.47 -2.38
CA VAL A 136 3.52 -0.48 -3.86
C VAL A 136 4.81 -0.02 -4.51
N LEU A 137 5.53 0.94 -3.90
CA LEU A 137 6.72 1.54 -4.51
C LEU A 137 7.82 0.51 -4.82
N GLN A 138 8.00 -0.48 -3.96
CA GLN A 138 8.91 -1.60 -4.20
C GLN A 138 8.51 -2.49 -5.39
N MET A 139 7.21 -2.50 -5.74
CA MET A 139 6.63 -3.38 -6.76
C MET A 139 6.65 -2.77 -8.17
N VAL A 140 6.92 -1.48 -8.28
CA VAL A 140 6.96 -0.76 -9.56
C VAL A 140 8.37 -0.73 -10.14
N ARG A 141 8.49 -0.77 -11.49
CA ARG A 141 9.78 -0.74 -12.19
C ARG A 141 10.44 0.63 -12.15
N ASP A 142 9.64 1.68 -12.16
CA ASP A 142 10.10 3.07 -12.12
C ASP A 142 9.49 3.79 -10.91
N PRO A 143 10.08 3.65 -9.72
CA PRO A 143 9.54 4.23 -8.50
C PRO A 143 9.54 5.76 -8.53
N LEU A 144 10.47 6.40 -9.23
CA LEU A 144 10.51 7.87 -9.30
C LEU A 144 9.39 8.40 -10.20
N ARG A 145 9.10 7.73 -11.31
CA ARG A 145 7.95 8.06 -12.16
C ARG A 145 6.62 7.87 -11.41
N ALA A 146 6.50 6.79 -10.62
CA ALA A 146 5.32 6.56 -9.80
C ALA A 146 5.10 7.70 -8.78
N LEU A 147 6.16 8.10 -8.08
CA LEU A 147 6.09 9.22 -7.13
C LEU A 147 5.76 10.55 -7.83
N ALA A 148 6.29 10.81 -9.02
CA ALA A 148 5.96 12.01 -9.80
C ALA A 148 4.49 12.01 -10.24
N ALA A 149 3.93 10.87 -10.65
CA ALA A 149 2.52 10.75 -10.98
C ALA A 149 1.62 10.97 -9.76
N ILE A 150 1.99 10.41 -8.61
CA ILE A 150 1.30 10.67 -7.34
C ILE A 150 1.37 12.17 -6.98
N ARG A 151 2.55 12.80 -7.16
CA ARG A 151 2.71 14.23 -6.89
C ARG A 151 1.78 15.10 -7.72
N SER A 152 1.54 14.73 -8.98
CA SER A 152 0.67 15.50 -9.89
C SER A 152 -0.80 15.55 -9.43
N VAL A 153 -1.26 14.55 -8.67
CA VAL A 153 -2.64 14.47 -8.16
C VAL A 153 -2.77 14.77 -6.65
N CYS A 154 -1.65 14.92 -5.94
CA CYS A 154 -1.63 15.17 -4.50
C CYS A 154 -1.44 16.66 -4.21
N ARG A 155 -2.50 17.34 -3.76
CA ARG A 155 -2.46 18.75 -3.36
C ARG A 155 -2.17 18.98 -1.87
N GLY A 156 -2.23 17.94 -1.06
CA GLY A 156 -2.02 18.00 0.38
C GLY A 156 -0.89 17.09 0.84
N HIS A 157 -1.19 15.94 1.40
CA HIS A 157 -0.20 15.06 2.01
C HIS A 157 -0.11 13.70 1.33
N LEU A 158 1.10 13.21 1.21
CA LEU A 158 1.41 11.81 0.91
C LEU A 158 1.72 11.07 2.21
N LEU A 159 1.06 9.95 2.46
CA LEU A 159 1.46 8.95 3.45
C LEU A 159 1.99 7.73 2.69
N LEU A 160 3.30 7.59 2.66
CA LEU A 160 3.99 6.48 2.01
C LEU A 160 4.46 5.48 3.07
N LEU A 161 4.13 4.22 2.91
CA LEU A 161 4.66 3.10 3.70
C LEU A 161 5.28 2.09 2.76
N ASP A 162 6.56 1.76 2.96
CA ASP A 162 7.21 0.76 2.11
C ASP A 162 8.28 -0.05 2.85
N THR A 163 8.64 -1.19 2.26
CA THR A 163 9.71 -2.06 2.76
C THR A 163 11.05 -1.34 2.68
N VAL A 164 11.87 -1.48 3.73
CA VAL A 164 13.23 -0.93 3.75
C VAL A 164 14.28 -2.01 4.00
N SER A 165 15.42 -1.86 3.34
CA SER A 165 16.57 -2.73 3.54
C SER A 165 17.32 -2.34 4.81
N LEU A 166 17.22 -3.15 5.88
CA LEU A 166 17.97 -2.91 7.12
C LEU A 166 19.49 -2.90 6.92
N PRO A 167 20.10 -3.87 6.19
CA PRO A 167 21.54 -3.83 5.98
C PRO A 167 22.02 -2.55 5.31
N LEU A 168 21.29 -2.07 4.29
CA LEU A 168 21.61 -0.80 3.64
C LEU A 168 21.33 0.40 4.52
N SER A 169 20.41 0.30 5.48
CA SER A 169 20.08 1.40 6.40
C SER A 169 21.19 1.68 7.44
N LEU A 170 22.17 0.78 7.58
CA LEU A 170 23.37 1.00 8.38
C LEU A 170 24.36 1.94 7.69
N LEU A 171 24.25 2.10 6.38
CA LEU A 171 25.10 2.99 5.62
C LEU A 171 24.57 4.43 5.64
N PRO A 172 25.43 5.45 5.72
CA PRO A 172 25.01 6.84 5.82
C PRO A 172 24.56 7.47 4.48
N ALA A 173 24.57 6.72 3.38
CA ALA A 173 24.18 7.16 2.06
C ALA A 173 22.73 6.76 1.72
N PRO A 174 21.99 7.53 0.87
CA PRO A 174 20.73 7.10 0.28
C PRO A 174 21.00 6.01 -0.76
N LEU A 175 20.45 4.84 -0.53
CA LEU A 175 20.71 3.64 -1.33
C LEU A 175 19.43 2.88 -1.66
N ALA A 176 19.45 2.18 -2.77
CA ALA A 176 18.45 1.17 -3.12
C ALA A 176 19.13 -0.11 -3.61
N ARG A 177 18.53 -1.24 -3.29
CA ARG A 177 18.91 -2.55 -3.85
C ARG A 177 17.96 -2.88 -4.99
N LEU A 178 18.50 -3.19 -6.15
CA LEU A 178 17.74 -3.82 -7.24
C LEU A 178 17.61 -5.32 -6.93
N ASP A 179 16.39 -5.82 -6.88
CA ASP A 179 16.13 -7.26 -6.74
C ASP A 179 15.50 -7.83 -8.01
N ALA A 180 16.33 -8.11 -8.98
CA ALA A 180 15.95 -8.71 -10.26
C ALA A 180 15.85 -10.25 -10.21
N ARG A 181 15.96 -10.86 -9.03
CA ARG A 181 15.87 -12.31 -8.86
C ARG A 181 14.44 -12.79 -9.04
N GLY A 182 13.95 -12.90 -10.23
CA GLY A 182 12.70 -13.54 -10.76
C GLY A 182 11.74 -14.28 -9.82
N GLY A 183 11.71 -13.94 -8.58
CA GLY A 183 11.00 -14.56 -7.48
C GLY A 183 10.40 -13.58 -6.46
N ALA A 184 10.87 -12.34 -6.38
CA ALA A 184 10.36 -11.36 -5.43
C ALA A 184 9.40 -10.36 -6.11
N LEU A 185 8.35 -9.90 -5.40
CA LEU A 185 7.46 -8.83 -5.88
C LEU A 185 8.19 -7.47 -5.92
N GLU A 186 9.44 -7.48 -5.48
CA GLU A 186 10.23 -6.28 -5.27
C GLU A 186 11.17 -6.05 -6.45
N TRP A 187 11.07 -4.90 -7.09
CA TRP A 187 12.07 -4.41 -8.05
C TRP A 187 13.17 -3.64 -7.34
N PHE A 188 12.78 -2.72 -6.46
CA PHE A 188 13.69 -1.89 -5.70
C PHE A 188 13.33 -1.94 -4.22
N VAL A 189 14.34 -2.10 -3.37
CA VAL A 189 14.20 -1.94 -1.93
C VAL A 189 15.16 -0.85 -1.48
N PHE A 190 14.59 0.26 -1.10
CA PHE A 190 15.34 1.41 -0.58
C PHE A 190 15.85 1.15 0.84
N ASN A 191 16.92 1.84 1.23
CA ASN A 191 17.12 2.10 2.64
C ASN A 191 16.28 3.32 3.06
N ARG A 192 16.16 3.58 4.36
CA ARG A 192 15.35 4.69 4.86
C ARG A 192 15.74 6.04 4.25
N ARG A 193 17.05 6.32 4.10
CA ARG A 193 17.55 7.57 3.51
C ARG A 193 17.22 7.67 2.04
N GLY A 194 17.33 6.57 1.30
CA GLY A 194 16.97 6.49 -0.11
C GLY A 194 15.48 6.74 -0.34
N LEU A 195 14.61 6.18 0.54
CA LEU A 195 13.17 6.40 0.46
C LEU A 195 12.82 7.89 0.70
N VAL A 196 13.40 8.50 1.73
CA VAL A 196 13.23 9.95 2.02
C VAL A 196 13.69 10.80 0.83
N GLN A 197 14.84 10.47 0.25
CA GLN A 197 15.36 11.22 -0.89
C GLN A 197 14.50 11.05 -2.14
N ALA A 198 13.98 9.84 -2.41
CA ALA A 198 13.09 9.59 -3.54
C ALA A 198 11.80 10.41 -3.45
N VAL A 199 11.21 10.49 -2.25
CA VAL A 199 10.03 11.32 -1.97
C VAL A 199 10.34 12.81 -2.17
N GLY A 200 11.48 13.29 -1.67
CA GLY A 200 11.92 14.68 -1.87
C GLY A 200 12.17 15.03 -3.34
N HIS A 201 12.78 14.12 -4.12
CA HIS A 201 13.01 14.32 -5.55
C HIS A 201 11.71 14.38 -6.37
N ALA A 202 10.64 13.78 -5.88
CA ALA A 202 9.33 13.89 -6.52
C ALA A 202 8.61 15.22 -6.24
N GLY A 203 9.23 16.13 -5.48
CA GLY A 203 8.68 17.45 -5.14
C GLY A 203 7.80 17.46 -3.88
N PHE A 204 7.94 16.48 -3.01
CA PHE A 204 7.32 16.49 -1.69
C PHE A 204 8.28 17.02 -0.64
N GLU A 205 7.75 17.72 0.36
CA GLU A 205 8.49 18.11 1.57
C GLU A 205 8.24 17.07 2.66
N VAL A 206 9.30 16.37 3.07
CA VAL A 206 9.20 15.32 4.09
C VAL A 206 9.06 15.97 5.47
N GLU A 207 7.92 15.76 6.11
CA GLU A 207 7.58 16.31 7.42
C GLU A 207 7.93 15.36 8.55
N GLU A 208 7.62 14.08 8.39
CA GLU A 208 7.80 13.09 9.43
C GLU A 208 8.16 11.73 8.86
N THR A 209 9.02 11.01 9.57
CA THR A 209 9.38 9.62 9.24
C THR A 209 9.33 8.75 10.49
N THR A 210 8.76 7.56 10.38
CA THR A 210 8.81 6.60 11.49
C THR A 210 10.20 5.98 11.64
N GLY A 211 10.42 5.33 12.78
CA GLY A 211 11.43 4.28 12.90
C GLY A 211 11.10 3.07 12.01
N ILE A 212 11.85 1.99 12.22
CA ILE A 212 11.55 0.72 11.54
C ILE A 212 10.33 0.08 12.18
N LEU A 213 9.29 -0.10 11.39
CA LEU A 213 8.06 -0.79 11.76
C LEU A 213 8.20 -2.30 11.49
N ARG A 214 7.42 -3.08 12.20
CA ARG A 214 7.34 -4.53 12.03
C ARG A 214 5.91 -4.92 11.73
N ASP A 215 5.68 -5.35 10.50
CA ASP A 215 4.36 -5.83 10.11
C ASP A 215 4.11 -7.21 10.71
N ARG A 216 2.89 -7.45 11.10
CA ARG A 216 2.50 -8.74 11.66
C ARG A 216 2.02 -9.68 10.55
N PRO A 217 2.43 -10.97 10.61
CA PRO A 217 1.79 -11.98 9.78
C PRO A 217 0.32 -12.09 10.18
N GLY A 218 -0.54 -12.20 9.17
CA GLY A 218 -1.96 -12.46 9.37
C GLY A 218 -2.28 -13.96 9.46
N PRO A 219 -3.56 -14.32 9.62
CA PRO A 219 -3.99 -15.71 9.85
C PRO A 219 -3.60 -16.70 8.74
N SER A 220 -3.51 -16.26 7.49
CA SER A 220 -3.11 -17.12 6.37
C SER A 220 -1.63 -17.06 6.03
N ALA A 221 -0.82 -16.34 6.81
CA ALA A 221 0.61 -16.29 6.59
C ALA A 221 1.21 -17.69 6.69
N ALA A 222 1.95 -18.09 5.66
CA ALA A 222 2.71 -19.33 5.73
C ALA A 222 3.69 -19.26 6.90
N ASP A 223 3.70 -20.30 7.76
CA ASP A 223 4.64 -20.42 8.87
C ASP A 223 6.04 -20.74 8.32
N THR A 224 6.68 -19.73 7.73
CA THR A 224 8.03 -19.83 7.20
C THR A 224 9.04 -19.34 8.22
N TRP A 225 10.26 -19.92 8.21
CA TRP A 225 11.36 -19.47 9.05
C TRP A 225 11.68 -17.97 8.90
N ARG A 226 11.37 -17.38 7.73
CA ARG A 226 11.54 -15.94 7.45
C ARG A 226 10.56 -15.08 8.27
N HIS A 227 9.33 -15.53 8.46
CA HIS A 227 8.36 -14.89 9.35
C HIS A 227 8.80 -15.00 10.81
N ARG A 228 9.27 -16.19 11.24
CA ARG A 228 9.74 -16.42 12.61
C ARG A 228 10.95 -15.55 12.97
N LEU A 229 11.87 -15.33 12.05
CA LEU A 229 13.05 -14.48 12.28
C LEU A 229 12.77 -12.98 12.10
N GLY A 230 11.55 -12.57 11.72
CA GLY A 230 11.19 -11.18 11.47
C GLY A 230 12.01 -10.52 10.36
N ILE A 231 12.46 -11.31 9.38
CA ILE A 231 13.25 -10.84 8.23
C ILE A 231 12.33 -10.20 7.18
N LEU A 232 11.06 -10.62 7.17
CA LEU A 232 10.00 -10.04 6.32
C LEU A 232 9.22 -9.00 7.14
N GLY A 233 8.71 -7.96 6.46
CA GLY A 233 7.85 -6.97 7.09
C GLY A 233 8.61 -5.91 7.89
N ARG A 234 9.76 -5.46 7.38
CA ARG A 234 10.44 -4.25 7.89
C ARG A 234 10.11 -3.09 6.99
N SER A 235 9.39 -2.14 7.52
CA SER A 235 8.92 -0.99 6.77
C SER A 235 9.25 0.33 7.45
N CYS A 236 9.12 1.42 6.71
CA CYS A 236 9.22 2.78 7.21
C CYS A 236 8.10 3.59 6.58
N ALA A 237 7.44 4.42 7.35
CA ALA A 237 6.46 5.35 6.84
C ALA A 237 7.00 6.77 6.81
N ILE A 238 6.54 7.52 5.81
CA ILE A 238 6.84 8.93 5.57
C ILE A 238 5.52 9.67 5.42
N ARG A 239 5.35 10.76 6.17
CA ARG A 239 4.37 11.79 5.86
C ARG A 239 5.09 12.96 5.21
N ALA A 240 4.58 13.41 4.08
CA ALA A 240 5.14 14.53 3.35
C ALA A 240 4.05 15.44 2.78
N GLY A 241 4.25 16.74 2.86
CA GLY A 241 3.39 17.76 2.27
C GLY A 241 3.70 17.96 0.79
N SER A 242 2.70 18.42 0.04
CA SER A 242 2.88 18.89 -1.33
C SER A 242 3.57 20.25 -1.30
N GLY A 243 4.89 20.30 -1.18
CA GLY A 243 5.66 21.55 -1.12
C GLY A 243 5.15 22.59 -2.13
N ASN A 244 5.24 23.86 -1.75
CA ASN A 244 4.95 24.97 -2.66
C ASN A 244 5.96 24.90 -3.82
N ILE A 245 5.46 24.67 -5.05
CA ILE A 245 6.20 24.87 -6.29
C ILE A 245 6.07 26.33 -6.68
#